data_e5e068c9f628d5f2a5a10e9756c370f1
#
_entry.id   e5e068c9f628d5f2a5a10e9756c370f1
#
_cell.length_a   1.000
_cell.length_b   1.000
_cell.length_c   1.000
_cell.angle_alpha   90.00
_cell.angle_beta   90.00
_cell.angle_gamma   90.00
#
_symmetry.space_group_name_H-M   'P 1'
#
loop_
_entity.id
_entity.type
_entity.pdbx_description
1 polymer ?
#
loop_
_entity_poly.entity_id
_entity_poly.type
_entity_poly.pdbx_seq_one_letter_code
_entity_poly.pdbx_strand_id
1 'polypeptide(L)'
;MYKRILSLFLLMFSIFFLVISCKSTDVPKAKQEFTVDFAQQLQDILRNGTIEEALALFETMPEKYQNDYSMNLLHASLLVSSRNVEKASIIADKLELIEPGNVDTLVLKSMIAKASGDKKAKSEILKQIIEKDPTNVDANVELANDQMVRKNFKLANTYYGKSLEKEPNNEQALFGYGQSAYYNDDLKKARTSFEKLIEVNPENSFGWAYLGKLEGDDENYAVATRHIEKALKIDPFYYDYWVDYGQYLYYQGKFADAEKAWTKAISIEPDNFYAYIYRSALYDEQKRFADALSDYKKIIEVKPEYYYAYESIGILAWHEKKYDEARKAFLNAYKYSKDNISYPMMVSATYLKEGNNTENKKFLTNVLKNRDIKTATYSVIRLYYDGLNPAAVGTRIKNESSVNLRGKLMFYLALYHDILGDDLNAKKYYNEIVKLQAPMFFEYRLAEWALDDLQKQF
;
A
#
# COMPACT_ATOMS: atom_id res chain seq x y z
N MET A 1 -14.77 6.85 -11.96
CA MET A 1 -15.03 8.25 -12.29
C MET A 1 -13.76 9.01 -12.67
N TYR A 2 -12.67 8.92 -11.91
CA TYR A 2 -11.38 9.62 -12.14
C TYR A 2 -10.73 9.39 -13.53
N LYS A 3 -10.77 8.16 -14.09
CA LYS A 3 -10.22 7.89 -15.45
C LYS A 3 -10.97 8.62 -16.57
N ARG A 4 -12.22 9.00 -16.38
CA ARG A 4 -13.00 9.79 -17.35
C ARG A 4 -12.61 11.27 -17.34
N ILE A 5 -12.30 11.81 -16.15
CA ILE A 5 -11.96 13.23 -16.01
C ILE A 5 -10.58 13.53 -16.58
N LEU A 6 -9.60 12.63 -16.40
CA LEU A 6 -8.24 12.82 -16.92
C LEU A 6 -8.17 12.75 -18.45
N SER A 7 -8.94 11.85 -19.10
CA SER A 7 -9.01 11.76 -20.56
C SER A 7 -9.75 12.96 -21.18
N LEU A 8 -10.72 13.52 -20.45
CA LEU A 8 -11.45 14.73 -20.85
C LEU A 8 -10.57 15.99 -20.77
N PHE A 9 -9.65 16.07 -19.80
CA PHE A 9 -8.74 17.21 -19.63
C PHE A 9 -7.69 17.26 -20.77
N LEU A 10 -7.11 16.13 -21.12
CA LEU A 10 -6.17 16.03 -22.26
C LEU A 10 -6.86 16.38 -23.59
N LEU A 11 -8.13 15.97 -23.74
CA LEU A 11 -8.93 16.32 -24.91
C LEU A 11 -9.28 17.82 -24.97
N MET A 12 -9.60 18.46 -23.84
CA MET A 12 -9.85 19.90 -23.80
C MET A 12 -8.60 20.71 -24.14
N PHE A 13 -7.41 20.23 -23.75
CA PHE A 13 -6.14 20.87 -24.08
C PHE A 13 -5.83 20.77 -25.60
N SER A 14 -6.09 19.61 -26.20
CA SER A 14 -5.96 19.41 -27.66
C SER A 14 -6.90 20.30 -28.46
N ILE A 15 -8.13 20.52 -27.98
CA ILE A 15 -9.10 21.42 -28.58
C ILE A 15 -8.62 22.87 -28.50
N PHE A 16 -8.00 23.28 -27.38
CA PHE A 16 -7.44 24.62 -27.20
C PHE A 16 -6.28 24.91 -28.17
N PHE A 17 -5.41 23.93 -28.39
CA PHE A 17 -4.34 24.01 -29.38
C PHE A 17 -4.87 24.08 -30.81
N LEU A 18 -5.95 23.35 -31.13
CA LEU A 18 -6.61 23.39 -32.42
C LEU A 18 -7.10 24.83 -32.75
N VAL A 19 -7.70 25.51 -31.76
CA VAL A 19 -8.18 26.89 -31.90
C VAL A 19 -7.01 27.88 -32.04
N ILE A 20 -5.88 27.64 -31.37
CA ILE A 20 -4.69 28.52 -31.46
C ILE A 20 -3.97 28.32 -32.79
N SER A 21 -3.79 27.08 -33.24
CA SER A 21 -3.13 26.77 -34.51
C SER A 21 -3.91 27.34 -35.73
N CYS A 22 -5.24 27.43 -35.65
CA CYS A 22 -6.08 28.05 -36.66
C CYS A 22 -6.02 29.59 -36.71
N LYS A 23 -5.41 30.26 -35.73
CA LYS A 23 -5.20 31.72 -35.73
C LYS A 23 -3.99 32.17 -36.54
N SER A 24 -3.27 31.26 -37.20
CA SER A 24 -2.21 31.64 -38.15
C SER A 24 -2.80 32.30 -39.36
N THR A 25 -2.14 33.34 -39.90
CA THR A 25 -2.62 34.17 -41.02
C THR A 25 -2.74 33.46 -42.36
N ASP A 26 -2.28 32.19 -42.46
CA ASP A 26 -2.23 31.40 -43.67
C ASP A 26 -3.41 30.43 -43.84
N VAL A 27 -4.34 30.34 -42.88
CA VAL A 27 -5.50 29.44 -42.95
C VAL A 27 -6.71 30.15 -43.52
N PRO A 28 -7.40 29.59 -44.55
CA PRO A 28 -8.59 30.19 -45.13
C PRO A 28 -9.67 30.50 -44.07
N LYS A 29 -10.24 31.69 -44.10
CA LYS A 29 -11.21 32.18 -43.11
C LYS A 29 -12.37 31.20 -42.87
N ALA A 30 -12.92 30.60 -43.94
CA ALA A 30 -13.99 29.61 -43.84
C ALA A 30 -13.57 28.32 -43.09
N LYS A 31 -12.28 27.93 -43.16
CA LYS A 31 -11.74 26.80 -42.40
C LYS A 31 -11.59 27.18 -40.92
N GLN A 32 -11.13 28.39 -40.64
CA GLN A 32 -11.02 28.87 -39.25
C GLN A 32 -12.39 28.91 -38.55
N GLU A 33 -13.40 29.49 -39.20
CA GLU A 33 -14.76 29.57 -38.68
C GLU A 33 -15.34 28.18 -38.40
N PHE A 34 -15.22 27.24 -39.35
CA PHE A 34 -15.67 25.86 -39.14
C PHE A 34 -14.95 25.17 -38.00
N THR A 35 -13.63 25.26 -37.94
CA THR A 35 -12.82 24.61 -36.89
C THR A 35 -13.17 25.13 -35.48
N VAL A 36 -13.38 26.46 -35.36
CA VAL A 36 -13.78 27.07 -34.11
C VAL A 36 -15.19 26.61 -33.66
N ASP A 37 -16.16 26.62 -34.59
CA ASP A 37 -17.51 26.18 -34.29
C ASP A 37 -17.57 24.69 -33.93
N PHE A 38 -16.90 23.84 -34.67
CA PHE A 38 -16.79 22.40 -34.39
C PHE A 38 -16.12 22.14 -33.05
N ALA A 39 -15.02 22.84 -32.74
CA ALA A 39 -14.32 22.71 -31.44
C ALA A 39 -15.22 23.14 -30.27
N GLN A 40 -16.03 24.19 -30.44
CA GLN A 40 -17.00 24.64 -29.42
C GLN A 40 -18.08 23.60 -29.19
N GLN A 41 -18.69 23.08 -30.25
CA GLN A 41 -19.73 22.03 -30.16
C GLN A 41 -19.16 20.78 -29.48
N LEU A 42 -17.96 20.35 -29.90
CA LEU A 42 -17.28 19.20 -29.29
C LEU A 42 -17.01 19.40 -27.79
N GLN A 43 -16.55 20.61 -27.40
CA GLN A 43 -16.31 20.94 -26.02
C GLN A 43 -17.59 20.90 -25.18
N ASP A 44 -18.70 21.42 -25.71
CA ASP A 44 -20.00 21.42 -25.02
C ASP A 44 -20.55 19.99 -24.86
N ILE A 45 -20.38 19.12 -25.88
CA ILE A 45 -20.74 17.71 -25.80
C ILE A 45 -19.87 17.00 -24.76
N LEU A 46 -18.55 17.19 -24.77
CA LEU A 46 -17.66 16.54 -23.83
C LEU A 46 -17.89 16.99 -22.38
N ARG A 47 -18.39 18.21 -22.18
CA ARG A 47 -18.74 18.72 -20.84
C ARG A 47 -20.05 18.17 -20.31
N ASN A 48 -21.07 18.05 -21.16
CA ASN A 48 -22.45 17.78 -20.74
C ASN A 48 -23.03 16.45 -21.25
N GLY A 49 -22.40 15.84 -22.26
CA GLY A 49 -22.86 14.65 -22.96
C GLY A 49 -21.97 13.43 -22.80
N THR A 50 -21.93 12.58 -23.82
CA THR A 50 -21.21 11.30 -23.87
C THR A 50 -20.11 11.30 -24.92
N ILE A 51 -19.17 10.34 -24.82
CA ILE A 51 -18.13 10.15 -25.85
C ILE A 51 -18.74 9.70 -27.17
N GLU A 52 -19.81 8.92 -27.12
CA GLU A 52 -20.56 8.45 -28.28
C GLU A 52 -21.17 9.62 -29.05
N GLU A 53 -21.76 10.59 -28.37
CA GLU A 53 -22.28 11.84 -28.98
C GLU A 53 -21.14 12.68 -29.57
N ALA A 54 -19.98 12.74 -28.88
CA ALA A 54 -18.82 13.43 -29.42
C ALA A 54 -18.26 12.75 -30.67
N LEU A 55 -18.28 11.42 -30.75
CA LEU A 55 -17.89 10.68 -31.97
C LEU A 55 -18.88 10.87 -33.10
N ALA A 56 -20.20 10.90 -32.81
CA ALA A 56 -21.22 11.15 -33.80
C ALA A 56 -21.07 12.53 -34.49
N LEU A 57 -20.53 13.54 -33.77
CA LEU A 57 -20.26 14.85 -34.35
C LEU A 57 -19.25 14.76 -35.51
N PHE A 58 -18.24 13.87 -35.41
CA PHE A 58 -17.29 13.66 -36.54
C PHE A 58 -17.91 13.05 -37.79
N GLU A 59 -18.99 12.29 -37.63
CA GLU A 59 -19.74 11.74 -38.78
C GLU A 59 -20.47 12.83 -39.55
N THR A 60 -20.77 13.97 -38.93
CA THR A 60 -21.41 15.12 -39.62
C THR A 60 -20.41 16.06 -40.28
N MET A 61 -19.09 15.78 -40.19
CA MET A 61 -18.05 16.65 -40.71
C MET A 61 -18.08 16.70 -42.25
N PRO A 62 -18.10 17.90 -42.84
CA PRO A 62 -18.08 18.03 -44.31
C PRO A 62 -16.88 17.34 -44.93
N GLU A 63 -17.09 16.70 -46.10
CA GLU A 63 -16.10 15.91 -46.83
C GLU A 63 -14.76 16.64 -47.05
N LYS A 64 -14.78 17.94 -47.31
CA LYS A 64 -13.58 18.78 -47.51
C LYS A 64 -12.68 18.88 -46.24
N TYR A 65 -13.18 18.54 -45.04
CA TYR A 65 -12.42 18.57 -43.77
C TYR A 65 -12.11 17.16 -43.25
N GLN A 66 -12.62 16.09 -43.89
CA GLN A 66 -12.39 14.70 -43.45
C GLN A 66 -10.93 14.25 -43.54
N ASN A 67 -10.10 14.94 -44.34
CA ASN A 67 -8.65 14.69 -44.45
C ASN A 67 -7.81 15.72 -43.65
N ASP A 68 -8.44 16.56 -42.84
CA ASP A 68 -7.69 17.49 -42.01
C ASP A 68 -6.90 16.74 -40.94
N TYR A 69 -5.60 16.99 -40.86
CA TYR A 69 -4.69 16.29 -39.92
C TYR A 69 -5.14 16.43 -38.49
N SER A 70 -5.39 17.66 -38.03
CA SER A 70 -5.74 17.96 -36.66
C SER A 70 -7.10 17.38 -36.24
N MET A 71 -8.08 17.42 -37.14
CA MET A 71 -9.40 16.81 -36.93
C MET A 71 -9.31 15.30 -36.83
N ASN A 72 -8.52 14.65 -37.67
CA ASN A 72 -8.31 13.20 -37.61
C ASN A 72 -7.55 12.79 -36.35
N LEU A 73 -6.55 13.57 -35.93
CA LEU A 73 -5.82 13.32 -34.69
C LEU A 73 -6.76 13.35 -33.47
N LEU A 74 -7.63 14.37 -33.42
CA LEU A 74 -8.62 14.50 -32.36
C LEU A 74 -9.67 13.38 -32.39
N HIS A 75 -10.18 13.03 -33.58
CA HIS A 75 -11.11 11.91 -33.77
C HIS A 75 -10.50 10.58 -33.27
N ALA A 76 -9.27 10.28 -33.70
CA ALA A 76 -8.60 9.06 -33.29
C ALA A 76 -8.33 9.03 -31.76
N SER A 77 -7.99 10.17 -31.14
CA SER A 77 -7.82 10.27 -29.69
C SER A 77 -9.11 9.97 -28.93
N LEU A 78 -10.26 10.43 -29.42
CA LEU A 78 -11.58 10.08 -28.90
C LEU A 78 -11.90 8.60 -29.07
N LEU A 79 -11.57 8.01 -30.23
CA LEU A 79 -11.74 6.58 -30.46
C LEU A 79 -10.91 5.73 -29.50
N VAL A 80 -9.67 6.13 -29.19
CA VAL A 80 -8.87 5.47 -28.15
C VAL A 80 -9.56 5.56 -26.78
N SER A 81 -10.10 6.73 -26.44
CA SER A 81 -10.80 6.96 -25.17
C SER A 81 -12.09 6.14 -25.04
N SER A 82 -12.79 5.90 -26.15
CA SER A 82 -13.96 5.00 -26.25
C SER A 82 -13.61 3.52 -26.38
N ARG A 83 -12.30 3.16 -26.33
CA ARG A 83 -11.77 1.82 -26.55
C ARG A 83 -11.97 1.25 -27.96
N ASN A 84 -12.27 2.10 -28.93
CA ASN A 84 -12.37 1.70 -30.34
C ASN A 84 -10.99 1.77 -31.01
N VAL A 85 -10.10 0.88 -30.56
CA VAL A 85 -8.68 0.89 -30.93
C VAL A 85 -8.45 0.59 -32.41
N GLU A 86 -9.27 -0.25 -33.01
CA GLU A 86 -9.16 -0.62 -34.42
C GLU A 86 -9.39 0.61 -35.35
N LYS A 87 -10.48 1.35 -35.11
CA LYS A 87 -10.75 2.57 -35.91
C LYS A 87 -9.69 3.64 -35.69
N ALA A 88 -9.23 3.79 -34.43
CA ALA A 88 -8.14 4.71 -34.09
C ALA A 88 -6.84 4.36 -34.86
N SER A 89 -6.49 3.08 -34.96
CA SER A 89 -5.31 2.61 -35.68
C SER A 89 -5.39 2.94 -37.19
N ILE A 90 -6.55 2.73 -37.81
CA ILE A 90 -6.74 3.07 -39.21
C ILE A 90 -6.52 4.57 -39.49
N ILE A 91 -7.00 5.43 -38.57
CA ILE A 91 -6.79 6.88 -38.69
C ILE A 91 -5.31 7.23 -38.44
N ALA A 92 -4.67 6.63 -37.43
CA ALA A 92 -3.26 6.86 -37.16
C ALA A 92 -2.34 6.48 -38.33
N ASP A 93 -2.66 5.39 -39.04
CA ASP A 93 -1.92 4.99 -40.24
C ASP A 93 -2.12 5.97 -41.40
N LYS A 94 -3.32 6.54 -41.54
CA LYS A 94 -3.56 7.64 -42.54
C LYS A 94 -2.76 8.89 -42.16
N LEU A 95 -2.71 9.27 -40.88
CA LEU A 95 -1.93 10.42 -40.41
C LEU A 95 -0.43 10.22 -40.67
N GLU A 96 0.07 9.01 -40.49
CA GLU A 96 1.47 8.65 -40.76
C GLU A 96 1.82 8.80 -42.25
N LEU A 97 0.86 8.53 -43.17
CA LEU A 97 1.05 8.75 -44.61
C LEU A 97 1.04 10.22 -45.00
N ILE A 98 0.28 11.06 -44.25
CA ILE A 98 0.21 12.52 -44.51
C ILE A 98 1.50 13.19 -44.02
N GLU A 99 1.91 12.91 -42.79
CA GLU A 99 3.09 13.48 -42.15
C GLU A 99 3.95 12.38 -41.48
N PRO A 100 4.86 11.73 -42.21
CA PRO A 100 5.63 10.62 -41.69
C PRO A 100 6.50 11.00 -40.51
N GLY A 101 6.33 10.26 -39.42
CA GLY A 101 7.09 10.46 -38.18
C GLY A 101 6.76 11.74 -37.42
N ASN A 102 5.61 12.34 -37.65
CA ASN A 102 5.13 13.46 -36.84
C ASN A 102 4.96 13.01 -35.39
N VAL A 103 5.41 13.85 -34.44
CA VAL A 103 5.41 13.53 -32.99
C VAL A 103 3.99 13.30 -32.49
N ASP A 104 3.00 14.09 -32.91
CA ASP A 104 1.62 13.93 -32.47
C ASP A 104 1.01 12.59 -32.93
N THR A 105 1.34 12.15 -34.16
CA THR A 105 0.97 10.82 -34.67
C THR A 105 1.65 9.72 -33.84
N LEU A 106 2.92 9.88 -33.48
CA LEU A 106 3.61 8.92 -32.64
C LEU A 106 2.98 8.86 -31.21
N VAL A 107 2.60 10.01 -30.65
CA VAL A 107 1.87 10.05 -29.36
C VAL A 107 0.55 9.29 -29.47
N LEU A 108 -0.24 9.54 -30.52
CA LEU A 108 -1.47 8.79 -30.76
C LEU A 108 -1.20 7.27 -30.87
N LYS A 109 -0.20 6.86 -31.65
CA LYS A 109 0.18 5.44 -31.79
C LYS A 109 0.62 4.84 -30.45
N SER A 110 1.29 5.61 -29.57
CA SER A 110 1.64 5.15 -28.23
C SER A 110 0.40 4.95 -27.34
N MET A 111 -0.61 5.82 -27.46
CA MET A 111 -1.89 5.67 -26.77
C MET A 111 -2.65 4.43 -27.26
N ILE A 112 -2.65 4.18 -28.57
CA ILE A 112 -3.22 2.98 -29.19
C ILE A 112 -2.52 1.72 -28.65
N ALA A 113 -1.19 1.67 -28.65
CA ALA A 113 -0.41 0.56 -28.12
C ALA A 113 -0.68 0.31 -26.62
N LYS A 114 -0.84 1.39 -25.84
CA LYS A 114 -1.24 1.31 -24.43
C LYS A 114 -2.64 0.71 -24.25
N ALA A 115 -3.60 1.16 -25.05
CA ALA A 115 -4.98 0.67 -25.01
C ALA A 115 -5.12 -0.78 -25.45
N SER A 116 -4.30 -1.22 -26.42
CA SER A 116 -4.20 -2.62 -26.89
C SER A 116 -3.43 -3.53 -25.91
N GLY A 117 -2.74 -2.97 -24.91
CA GLY A 117 -1.85 -3.72 -24.01
C GLY A 117 -0.51 -4.11 -24.62
N ASP A 118 -0.15 -3.60 -25.81
CA ASP A 118 1.15 -3.86 -26.44
C ASP A 118 2.24 -2.98 -25.81
N LYS A 119 2.79 -3.50 -24.70
CA LYS A 119 3.85 -2.82 -23.95
C LYS A 119 5.15 -2.65 -24.76
N LYS A 120 5.43 -3.56 -25.72
CA LYS A 120 6.64 -3.50 -26.52
C LYS A 120 6.53 -2.37 -27.56
N ALA A 121 5.47 -2.36 -28.35
CA ALA A 121 5.22 -1.29 -29.31
C ALA A 121 5.18 0.08 -28.62
N LYS A 122 4.44 0.21 -27.48
CA LYS A 122 4.42 1.45 -26.69
C LYS A 122 5.84 1.92 -26.35
N SER A 123 6.68 1.03 -25.83
CA SER A 123 8.05 1.40 -25.39
C SER A 123 8.94 1.84 -26.56
N GLU A 124 8.80 1.20 -27.71
CA GLU A 124 9.55 1.57 -28.94
C GLU A 124 9.11 2.93 -29.47
N ILE A 125 7.81 3.18 -29.53
CA ILE A 125 7.25 4.46 -29.97
C ILE A 125 7.66 5.61 -29.04
N LEU A 126 7.57 5.41 -27.72
CA LEU A 126 7.98 6.43 -26.75
C LEU A 126 9.48 6.81 -26.90
N LYS A 127 10.35 5.86 -27.24
CA LYS A 127 11.76 6.15 -27.53
C LYS A 127 11.89 7.03 -28.78
N GLN A 128 11.15 6.72 -29.86
CA GLN A 128 11.17 7.53 -31.08
C GLN A 128 10.69 8.97 -30.80
N ILE A 129 9.67 9.14 -29.95
CA ILE A 129 9.22 10.47 -29.54
C ILE A 129 10.33 11.23 -28.82
N ILE A 130 10.99 10.60 -27.84
CA ILE A 130 12.05 11.23 -27.05
C ILE A 130 13.30 11.53 -27.88
N GLU A 131 13.60 10.74 -28.91
CA GLU A 131 14.68 11.03 -29.86
C GLU A 131 14.41 12.31 -30.67
N LYS A 132 13.14 12.60 -30.98
CA LYS A 132 12.73 13.78 -31.73
C LYS A 132 12.45 15.01 -30.86
N ASP A 133 11.80 14.80 -29.73
CA ASP A 133 11.47 15.82 -28.71
C ASP A 133 11.80 15.28 -27.32
N PRO A 134 13.04 15.50 -26.84
CA PRO A 134 13.48 15.02 -25.50
C PRO A 134 12.66 15.56 -24.33
N THR A 135 11.94 16.66 -24.54
CA THR A 135 11.09 17.31 -23.52
C THR A 135 9.61 17.06 -23.73
N ASN A 136 9.24 16.15 -24.65
CA ASN A 136 7.84 15.81 -24.87
C ASN A 136 7.18 15.37 -23.56
N VAL A 137 6.16 16.09 -23.15
CA VAL A 137 5.53 15.95 -21.82
C VAL A 137 4.90 14.58 -21.68
N ASP A 138 4.06 14.18 -22.63
CA ASP A 138 3.32 12.92 -22.55
C ASP A 138 4.26 11.71 -22.58
N ALA A 139 5.27 11.73 -23.47
CA ALA A 139 6.22 10.63 -23.57
C ALA A 139 7.08 10.50 -22.29
N ASN A 140 7.55 11.62 -21.74
CA ASN A 140 8.30 11.60 -20.50
C ASN A 140 7.44 11.12 -19.32
N VAL A 141 6.19 11.59 -19.19
CA VAL A 141 5.26 11.13 -18.15
C VAL A 141 5.00 9.61 -18.28
N GLU A 142 4.74 9.11 -19.49
CA GLU A 142 4.52 7.67 -19.70
C GLU A 142 5.76 6.82 -19.39
N LEU A 143 6.95 7.28 -19.80
CA LEU A 143 8.21 6.62 -19.43
C LEU A 143 8.45 6.64 -17.92
N ALA A 144 8.17 7.76 -17.28
CA ALA A 144 8.28 7.87 -15.84
C ALA A 144 7.33 6.91 -15.11
N ASN A 145 6.06 6.83 -15.53
CA ASN A 145 5.08 5.89 -14.99
C ASN A 145 5.56 4.43 -15.11
N ASP A 146 6.15 4.05 -16.25
CA ASP A 146 6.71 2.73 -16.45
C ASP A 146 7.88 2.46 -15.48
N GLN A 147 8.70 3.46 -15.17
CA GLN A 147 9.79 3.34 -14.19
C GLN A 147 9.25 3.28 -12.74
N MET A 148 8.18 4.01 -12.43
CA MET A 148 7.49 3.91 -11.11
C MET A 148 7.01 2.47 -10.84
N VAL A 149 6.37 1.84 -11.82
CA VAL A 149 5.92 0.43 -11.73
C VAL A 149 7.11 -0.52 -11.48
N ARG A 150 8.26 -0.24 -12.10
CA ARG A 150 9.52 -1.00 -11.91
C ARG A 150 10.28 -0.63 -10.63
N LYS A 151 9.76 0.29 -9.82
CA LYS A 151 10.40 0.86 -8.63
C LYS A 151 11.76 1.53 -8.91
N ASN A 152 11.97 1.98 -10.15
CA ASN A 152 13.17 2.74 -10.53
C ASN A 152 12.90 4.24 -10.34
N PHE A 153 12.76 4.65 -9.08
CA PHE A 153 12.30 5.98 -8.70
C PHE A 153 13.22 7.10 -9.17
N LYS A 154 14.53 6.86 -9.17
CA LYS A 154 15.52 7.83 -9.65
C LYS A 154 15.34 8.16 -11.13
N LEU A 155 15.14 7.13 -11.97
CA LEU A 155 14.92 7.32 -13.39
C LEU A 155 13.53 7.91 -13.68
N ALA A 156 12.50 7.49 -12.92
CA ALA A 156 11.17 8.10 -13.00
C ALA A 156 11.23 9.60 -12.71
N ASN A 157 11.94 10.00 -11.65
CA ASN A 157 12.13 11.40 -11.28
C ASN A 157 12.80 12.21 -12.41
N THR A 158 13.80 11.61 -13.10
CA THR A 158 14.44 12.25 -14.25
C THR A 158 13.46 12.53 -15.39
N TYR A 159 12.62 11.58 -15.74
CA TYR A 159 11.63 11.75 -16.81
C TYR A 159 10.53 12.75 -16.42
N TYR A 160 9.97 12.67 -15.20
CA TYR A 160 9.02 13.69 -14.76
C TYR A 160 9.65 15.10 -14.77
N GLY A 161 10.92 15.22 -14.34
CA GLY A 161 11.64 16.48 -14.37
C GLY A 161 11.72 17.08 -15.77
N LYS A 162 11.99 16.27 -16.80
CA LYS A 162 11.99 16.73 -18.20
C LYS A 162 10.61 17.22 -18.67
N SER A 163 9.54 16.60 -18.23
CA SER A 163 8.17 17.10 -18.50
C SER A 163 7.96 18.48 -17.88
N LEU A 164 8.45 18.67 -16.64
CA LEU A 164 8.31 19.93 -15.92
C LEU A 164 9.20 21.06 -16.47
N GLU A 165 10.28 20.76 -17.19
CA GLU A 165 11.07 21.77 -17.92
C GLU A 165 10.20 22.47 -18.98
N LYS A 166 9.31 21.73 -19.66
CA LYS A 166 8.43 22.26 -20.72
C LYS A 166 7.10 22.76 -20.15
N GLU A 167 6.52 22.03 -19.20
CA GLU A 167 5.25 22.36 -18.53
C GLU A 167 5.39 22.36 -17.01
N PRO A 168 5.88 23.48 -16.41
CA PRO A 168 6.16 23.53 -14.96
C PRO A 168 4.93 23.35 -14.04
N ASN A 169 3.74 23.49 -14.60
CA ASN A 169 2.46 23.36 -13.88
C ASN A 169 1.69 22.09 -14.26
N ASN A 170 2.30 21.13 -14.95
CA ASN A 170 1.65 19.88 -15.30
C ASN A 170 1.41 19.04 -14.02
N GLU A 171 0.14 18.90 -13.63
CA GLU A 171 -0.25 18.24 -12.37
C GLU A 171 0.23 16.80 -12.28
N GLN A 172 0.12 16.05 -13.39
CA GLN A 172 0.54 14.64 -13.40
C GLN A 172 2.05 14.50 -13.23
N ALA A 173 2.82 15.36 -13.90
CA ALA A 173 4.27 15.40 -13.76
C ALA A 173 4.69 15.87 -12.35
N LEU A 174 4.04 16.90 -11.80
CA LEU A 174 4.29 17.36 -10.42
C LEU A 174 4.02 16.25 -9.41
N PHE A 175 2.86 15.59 -9.51
CA PHE A 175 2.53 14.48 -8.61
C PHE A 175 3.56 13.36 -8.72
N GLY A 176 3.85 12.88 -9.94
CA GLY A 176 4.80 11.79 -10.17
C GLY A 176 6.23 12.16 -9.77
N TYR A 177 6.65 13.40 -9.98
CA TYR A 177 7.95 13.91 -9.57
C TYR A 177 8.08 13.91 -8.05
N GLY A 178 7.07 14.42 -7.34
CA GLY A 178 7.02 14.39 -5.88
C GLY A 178 7.01 12.97 -5.33
N GLN A 179 6.16 12.09 -5.88
CA GLN A 179 6.05 10.71 -5.46
C GLN A 179 7.35 9.92 -5.69
N SER A 180 7.98 10.08 -6.87
CA SER A 180 9.26 9.43 -7.16
C SER A 180 10.39 9.95 -6.29
N ALA A 181 10.39 11.24 -5.93
CA ALA A 181 11.33 11.84 -5.00
C ALA A 181 11.13 11.27 -3.58
N TYR A 182 9.89 11.17 -3.12
CA TYR A 182 9.52 10.58 -1.82
C TYR A 182 10.06 9.15 -1.67
N TYR A 183 9.78 8.28 -2.65
CA TYR A 183 10.28 6.90 -2.63
C TYR A 183 11.79 6.75 -2.86
N ASN A 184 12.46 7.81 -3.32
CA ASN A 184 13.92 7.88 -3.45
C ASN A 184 14.59 8.60 -2.27
N ASP A 185 13.84 8.85 -1.20
CA ASP A 185 14.29 9.52 0.04
C ASP A 185 14.78 10.99 -0.17
N ASP A 186 14.37 11.62 -1.26
CA ASP A 186 14.59 13.06 -1.50
C ASP A 186 13.37 13.86 -1.00
N LEU A 187 13.20 13.87 0.33
CA LEU A 187 12.01 14.42 0.98
C LEU A 187 11.85 15.93 0.72
N LYS A 188 12.96 16.68 0.56
CA LYS A 188 12.93 18.11 0.22
C LYS A 188 12.31 18.34 -1.16
N LYS A 189 12.74 17.56 -2.15
CA LYS A 189 12.20 17.65 -3.51
C LYS A 189 10.74 17.23 -3.57
N ALA A 190 10.39 16.16 -2.84
CA ALA A 190 9.02 15.70 -2.71
C ALA A 190 8.11 16.81 -2.16
N ARG A 191 8.50 17.45 -1.04
CA ARG A 191 7.76 18.55 -0.42
C ARG A 191 7.53 19.70 -1.41
N THR A 192 8.61 20.22 -2.02
CA THR A 192 8.50 21.31 -2.99
C THR A 192 7.54 20.99 -4.13
N SER A 193 7.56 19.74 -4.62
CA SER A 193 6.70 19.30 -5.72
C SER A 193 5.23 19.23 -5.31
N PHE A 194 4.92 18.70 -4.12
CA PHE A 194 3.54 18.64 -3.64
C PHE A 194 3.00 20.00 -3.23
N GLU A 195 3.84 20.90 -2.69
CA GLU A 195 3.46 22.28 -2.45
C GLU A 195 3.09 23.00 -3.76
N LYS A 196 3.91 22.80 -4.81
CA LYS A 196 3.60 23.35 -6.13
C LYS A 196 2.33 22.75 -6.73
N LEU A 197 2.12 21.43 -6.54
CA LEU A 197 0.92 20.74 -7.01
C LEU A 197 -0.36 21.35 -6.40
N ILE A 198 -0.39 21.59 -5.09
CA ILE A 198 -1.56 22.19 -4.43
C ILE A 198 -1.70 23.69 -4.68
N GLU A 199 -0.61 24.37 -5.06
CA GLU A 199 -0.68 25.76 -5.56
C GLU A 199 -1.37 25.80 -6.93
N VAL A 200 -1.03 24.89 -7.83
CA VAL A 200 -1.62 24.78 -9.17
C VAL A 200 -3.06 24.27 -9.11
N ASN A 201 -3.30 23.24 -8.28
CA ASN A 201 -4.63 22.67 -8.09
C ASN A 201 -4.89 22.39 -6.61
N PRO A 202 -5.53 23.34 -5.88
CA PRO A 202 -5.90 23.16 -4.48
C PRO A 202 -6.85 21.99 -4.20
N GLU A 203 -7.58 21.52 -5.22
CA GLU A 203 -8.49 20.36 -5.14
C GLU A 203 -7.78 19.02 -5.42
N ASN A 204 -6.47 19.00 -5.52
CA ASN A 204 -5.71 17.77 -5.65
C ASN A 204 -5.52 17.11 -4.29
N SER A 205 -6.37 16.13 -3.97
CA SER A 205 -6.35 15.43 -2.68
C SER A 205 -5.04 14.67 -2.43
N PHE A 206 -4.41 14.14 -3.47
CA PHE A 206 -3.12 13.44 -3.34
C PHE A 206 -1.98 14.36 -2.92
N GLY A 207 -1.93 15.59 -3.44
CA GLY A 207 -0.95 16.59 -3.02
C GLY A 207 -1.04 16.86 -1.52
N TRP A 208 -2.25 17.07 -1.01
CA TRP A 208 -2.50 17.24 0.43
C TRP A 208 -2.13 15.99 1.24
N ALA A 209 -2.49 14.80 0.76
CA ALA A 209 -2.18 13.56 1.46
C ALA A 209 -0.68 13.29 1.57
N TYR A 210 0.08 13.52 0.51
CA TYR A 210 1.54 13.35 0.55
C TYR A 210 2.26 14.42 1.41
N LEU A 211 1.75 15.65 1.45
CA LEU A 211 2.24 16.62 2.44
C LEU A 211 1.95 16.14 3.87
N GLY A 212 0.79 15.54 4.11
CA GLY A 212 0.47 14.89 5.37
C GLY A 212 1.44 13.76 5.71
N LYS A 213 1.82 12.92 4.74
CA LYS A 213 2.81 11.85 4.93
C LYS A 213 4.19 12.40 5.30
N LEU A 214 4.66 13.42 4.60
CA LEU A 214 5.93 14.07 4.90
C LEU A 214 5.96 14.65 6.32
N GLU A 215 4.88 15.29 6.76
CA GLU A 215 4.77 15.78 8.15
C GLU A 215 4.69 14.61 9.15
N GLY A 216 4.03 13.50 8.78
CA GLY A 216 3.98 12.29 9.60
C GLY A 216 5.33 11.63 9.78
N ASP A 217 6.14 11.57 8.72
CA ASP A 217 7.52 11.05 8.75
C ASP A 217 8.44 11.92 9.62
N ASP A 218 8.19 13.25 9.64
CA ASP A 218 8.85 14.21 10.53
C ASP A 218 8.24 14.23 11.96
N GLU A 219 7.32 13.31 12.30
CA GLU A 219 6.59 13.21 13.57
C GLU A 219 5.72 14.45 13.90
N ASN A 220 5.48 15.33 12.94
CA ASN A 220 4.64 16.51 13.06
C ASN A 220 3.14 16.17 12.93
N TYR A 221 2.65 15.19 13.71
CA TYR A 221 1.33 14.60 13.56
C TYR A 221 0.17 15.59 13.56
N ALA A 222 0.28 16.70 14.28
CA ALA A 222 -0.75 17.75 14.28
C ALA A 222 -0.84 18.52 12.95
N VAL A 223 0.28 18.66 12.23
CA VAL A 223 0.31 19.25 10.88
C VAL A 223 -0.16 18.23 9.85
N ALA A 224 0.33 16.98 9.97
CA ALA A 224 -0.08 15.85 9.14
C ALA A 224 -1.62 15.70 9.14
N THR A 225 -2.23 15.75 10.33
CA THR A 225 -3.69 15.67 10.49
C THR A 225 -4.41 16.76 9.70
N ARG A 226 -3.95 18.03 9.76
CA ARG A 226 -4.57 19.15 9.01
C ARG A 226 -4.47 18.96 7.49
N HIS A 227 -3.37 18.39 7.00
CA HIS A 227 -3.22 18.10 5.57
C HIS A 227 -4.14 16.96 5.13
N ILE A 228 -4.23 15.88 5.89
CA ILE A 228 -5.14 14.78 5.60
C ILE A 228 -6.61 15.22 5.68
N GLU A 229 -6.99 16.11 6.61
CA GLU A 229 -8.34 16.68 6.67
C GLU A 229 -8.72 17.44 5.39
N LYS A 230 -7.76 18.12 4.75
CA LYS A 230 -7.99 18.74 3.44
C LYS A 230 -8.19 17.70 2.35
N ALA A 231 -7.37 16.66 2.33
CA ALA A 231 -7.54 15.54 1.39
C ALA A 231 -8.91 14.85 1.56
N LEU A 232 -9.35 14.61 2.80
CA LEU A 232 -10.64 14.02 3.13
C LEU A 232 -11.84 14.91 2.80
N LYS A 233 -11.70 16.23 2.82
CA LYS A 233 -12.76 17.15 2.35
C LYS A 233 -12.97 17.05 0.85
N ILE A 234 -11.91 16.79 0.09
CA ILE A 234 -11.94 16.65 -1.37
C ILE A 234 -12.44 15.25 -1.76
N ASP A 235 -11.86 14.21 -1.15
CA ASP A 235 -12.24 12.82 -1.39
C ASP A 235 -12.51 12.08 -0.07
N PRO A 236 -13.76 12.12 0.44
CA PRO A 236 -14.13 11.50 1.72
C PRO A 236 -14.26 9.98 1.66
N PHE A 237 -14.14 9.38 0.47
CA PHE A 237 -14.28 7.94 0.28
C PHE A 237 -12.97 7.24 -0.06
N TYR A 238 -11.84 7.94 0.02
CA TYR A 238 -10.55 7.33 -0.20
C TYR A 238 -10.05 6.64 1.09
N TYR A 239 -9.94 5.32 1.03
CA TYR A 239 -9.63 4.46 2.19
C TYR A 239 -8.35 4.87 2.92
N ASP A 240 -7.23 5.05 2.17
CA ASP A 240 -5.92 5.29 2.78
C ASP A 240 -5.87 6.60 3.56
N TYR A 241 -6.66 7.64 3.17
CA TYR A 241 -6.71 8.89 3.93
C TYR A 241 -7.29 8.70 5.33
N TRP A 242 -8.32 7.84 5.47
CA TRP A 242 -8.87 7.52 6.78
C TRP A 242 -7.91 6.67 7.62
N VAL A 243 -7.13 5.80 6.99
CA VAL A 243 -6.08 5.00 7.67
C VAL A 243 -5.00 5.92 8.20
N ASP A 244 -4.43 6.78 7.36
CA ASP A 244 -3.37 7.75 7.72
C ASP A 244 -3.88 8.74 8.78
N TYR A 245 -5.13 9.24 8.64
CA TYR A 245 -5.77 10.13 9.61
C TYR A 245 -5.86 9.48 10.99
N GLY A 246 -6.33 8.24 11.05
CA GLY A 246 -6.39 7.47 12.29
C GLY A 246 -5.02 7.26 12.92
N GLN A 247 -4.00 6.98 12.11
CA GLN A 247 -2.64 6.79 12.59
C GLN A 247 -2.06 8.09 13.19
N TYR A 248 -2.25 9.23 12.55
CA TYR A 248 -1.77 10.50 13.09
C TYR A 248 -2.54 10.94 14.35
N LEU A 249 -3.84 10.64 14.44
CA LEU A 249 -4.61 10.85 15.66
C LEU A 249 -4.14 9.96 16.81
N TYR A 250 -3.81 8.71 16.52
CA TYR A 250 -3.27 7.77 17.50
C TYR A 250 -1.96 8.31 18.10
N TYR A 251 -1.00 8.73 17.27
CA TYR A 251 0.26 9.30 17.76
C TYR A 251 0.09 10.63 18.53
N GLN A 252 -1.03 11.32 18.34
CA GLN A 252 -1.41 12.48 19.17
C GLN A 252 -2.09 12.09 20.50
N GLY A 253 -2.27 10.79 20.79
CA GLY A 253 -3.03 10.29 21.95
C GLY A 253 -4.55 10.47 21.83
N LYS A 254 -5.07 10.81 20.64
CA LYS A 254 -6.51 10.98 20.38
C LYS A 254 -7.16 9.65 19.97
N PHE A 255 -7.07 8.68 20.89
CA PHE A 255 -7.42 7.28 20.62
C PHE A 255 -8.88 7.06 20.16
N ALA A 256 -9.83 7.78 20.77
CA ALA A 256 -11.24 7.66 20.39
C ALA A 256 -11.51 8.15 18.95
N ASP A 257 -10.81 9.18 18.50
CA ASP A 257 -10.96 9.68 17.13
C ASP A 257 -10.20 8.82 16.13
N ALA A 258 -9.04 8.23 16.51
CA ALA A 258 -8.35 7.23 15.73
C ALA A 258 -9.23 5.99 15.47
N GLU A 259 -9.90 5.48 16.51
CA GLU A 259 -10.87 4.38 16.39
C GLU A 259 -11.99 4.70 15.38
N LYS A 260 -12.58 5.91 15.45
CA LYS A 260 -13.60 6.36 14.49
C LYS A 260 -13.06 6.44 13.06
N ALA A 261 -11.85 6.95 12.89
CA ALA A 261 -11.21 7.06 11.58
C ALA A 261 -11.00 5.67 10.94
N TRP A 262 -10.41 4.72 11.67
CA TRP A 262 -10.24 3.36 11.17
C TRP A 262 -11.58 2.62 10.97
N THR A 263 -12.58 2.88 11.80
CA THR A 263 -13.94 2.36 11.60
C THR A 263 -14.53 2.89 10.30
N LYS A 264 -14.28 4.17 9.97
CA LYS A 264 -14.71 4.76 8.70
C LYS A 264 -13.96 4.12 7.52
N ALA A 265 -12.63 3.93 7.61
CA ALA A 265 -11.87 3.21 6.60
C ALA A 265 -12.46 1.81 6.34
N ILE A 266 -12.71 1.05 7.39
CA ILE A 266 -13.34 -0.30 7.30
C ILE A 266 -14.72 -0.24 6.61
N SER A 267 -15.52 0.80 6.87
CA SER A 267 -16.82 0.96 6.20
C SER A 267 -16.70 1.22 4.69
N ILE A 268 -15.57 1.75 4.23
CA ILE A 268 -15.28 2.03 2.82
C ILE A 268 -14.77 0.77 2.12
N GLU A 269 -13.79 0.09 2.71
CA GLU A 269 -13.20 -1.14 2.18
C GLU A 269 -13.19 -2.24 3.25
N PRO A 270 -14.30 -2.99 3.45
CA PRO A 270 -14.40 -4.02 4.49
C PRO A 270 -13.42 -5.19 4.32
N ASP A 271 -12.95 -5.42 3.11
CA ASP A 271 -12.00 -6.49 2.78
C ASP A 271 -10.54 -6.03 2.73
N ASN A 272 -10.27 -4.79 3.15
CA ASN A 272 -8.91 -4.29 3.32
C ASN A 272 -8.49 -4.42 4.78
N PHE A 273 -7.47 -5.22 5.05
CA PHE A 273 -7.12 -5.62 6.42
C PHE A 273 -6.28 -4.60 7.22
N TYR A 274 -5.73 -3.55 6.59
CA TYR A 274 -4.84 -2.61 7.29
C TYR A 274 -5.52 -1.82 8.41
N ALA A 275 -6.74 -1.31 8.18
CA ALA A 275 -7.45 -0.56 9.23
C ALA A 275 -7.81 -1.46 10.43
N TYR A 276 -8.09 -2.75 10.20
CA TYR A 276 -8.29 -3.71 11.29
C TYR A 276 -7.00 -3.94 12.09
N ILE A 277 -5.82 -3.97 11.45
CA ILE A 277 -4.54 -4.09 12.18
C ILE A 277 -4.38 -2.95 13.18
N TYR A 278 -4.53 -1.71 12.73
CA TYR A 278 -4.37 -0.55 13.61
C TYR A 278 -5.42 -0.50 14.70
N ARG A 279 -6.68 -0.78 14.38
CA ARG A 279 -7.77 -0.74 15.35
C ARG A 279 -7.67 -1.88 16.36
N SER A 280 -7.32 -3.09 15.94
CA SER A 280 -7.10 -4.21 16.84
C SER A 280 -5.94 -3.96 17.81
N ALA A 281 -4.85 -3.34 17.33
CA ALA A 281 -3.73 -2.97 18.19
C ALA A 281 -4.14 -1.95 19.26
N LEU A 282 -4.93 -0.93 18.88
CA LEU A 282 -5.48 0.03 19.84
C LEU A 282 -6.39 -0.64 20.87
N TYR A 283 -7.29 -1.54 20.45
CA TYR A 283 -8.15 -2.27 21.36
C TYR A 283 -7.34 -3.14 22.34
N ASP A 284 -6.31 -3.80 21.84
CA ASP A 284 -5.43 -4.65 22.64
C ASP A 284 -4.64 -3.82 23.69
N GLU A 285 -4.10 -2.67 23.30
CA GLU A 285 -3.45 -1.72 24.21
C GLU A 285 -4.39 -1.23 25.31
N GLN A 286 -5.66 -0.96 24.95
CA GLN A 286 -6.71 -0.55 25.90
C GLN A 286 -7.29 -1.72 26.70
N LYS A 287 -6.78 -2.95 26.55
CA LYS A 287 -7.30 -4.18 27.17
C LYS A 287 -8.76 -4.50 26.79
N ARG A 288 -9.23 -3.98 25.67
CA ARG A 288 -10.54 -4.29 25.06
C ARG A 288 -10.40 -5.57 24.22
N PHE A 289 -10.08 -6.67 24.89
CA PHE A 289 -9.66 -7.92 24.23
C PHE A 289 -10.74 -8.53 23.34
N ALA A 290 -12.02 -8.38 23.68
CA ALA A 290 -13.11 -8.87 22.86
C ALA A 290 -13.19 -8.14 21.50
N ASP A 291 -13.01 -6.82 21.50
CA ASP A 291 -13.01 -6.00 20.31
C ASP A 291 -11.76 -6.30 19.46
N ALA A 292 -10.58 -6.39 20.09
CA ALA A 292 -9.34 -6.78 19.43
C ALA A 292 -9.46 -8.17 18.75
N LEU A 293 -10.02 -9.16 19.46
CA LEU A 293 -10.22 -10.51 18.93
C LEU A 293 -11.16 -10.52 17.71
N SER A 294 -12.20 -9.68 17.70
CA SER A 294 -13.10 -9.53 16.56
C SER A 294 -12.35 -9.06 15.32
N ASP A 295 -11.51 -8.03 15.47
CA ASP A 295 -10.72 -7.47 14.36
C ASP A 295 -9.61 -8.45 13.91
N TYR A 296 -8.91 -9.13 14.82
CA TYR A 296 -7.93 -10.16 14.46
C TYR A 296 -8.57 -11.32 13.68
N LYS A 297 -9.79 -11.74 14.04
CA LYS A 297 -10.54 -12.75 13.27
C LYS A 297 -10.86 -12.26 11.87
N LYS A 298 -11.22 -11.00 11.70
CA LYS A 298 -11.48 -10.43 10.37
C LYS A 298 -10.19 -10.36 9.54
N ILE A 299 -9.06 -10.02 10.16
CA ILE A 299 -7.76 -10.02 9.47
C ILE A 299 -7.44 -11.42 8.89
N ILE A 300 -7.59 -12.49 9.67
CA ILE A 300 -7.27 -13.85 9.16
C ILE A 300 -8.30 -14.37 8.17
N GLU A 301 -9.53 -13.86 8.17
CA GLU A 301 -10.54 -14.14 7.15
C GLU A 301 -10.14 -13.55 5.79
N VAL A 302 -9.70 -12.28 5.79
CA VAL A 302 -9.32 -11.55 4.58
C VAL A 302 -7.91 -11.92 4.11
N LYS A 303 -6.97 -12.12 5.05
CA LYS A 303 -5.55 -12.37 4.81
C LYS A 303 -5.05 -13.56 5.64
N PRO A 304 -5.37 -14.80 5.24
CA PRO A 304 -5.04 -16.00 6.02
C PRO A 304 -3.55 -16.22 6.32
N GLU A 305 -2.67 -15.68 5.48
CA GLU A 305 -1.22 -15.78 5.68
C GLU A 305 -0.64 -14.73 6.65
N TYR A 306 -1.44 -13.81 7.17
CA TYR A 306 -1.00 -12.80 8.14
C TYR A 306 -0.87 -13.41 9.54
N TYR A 307 0.23 -14.11 9.77
CA TYR A 307 0.43 -14.93 10.97
C TYR A 307 0.46 -14.16 12.29
N TYR A 308 0.74 -12.86 12.27
CA TYR A 308 0.69 -11.99 13.47
C TYR A 308 -0.72 -11.93 14.08
N ALA A 309 -1.77 -12.00 13.28
CA ALA A 309 -3.13 -12.03 13.82
C ALA A 309 -3.42 -13.37 14.53
N TYR A 310 -2.92 -14.50 14.02
CA TYR A 310 -3.00 -15.78 14.74
C TYR A 310 -2.20 -15.75 16.03
N GLU A 311 -1.02 -15.13 16.04
CA GLU A 311 -0.22 -14.92 17.25
C GLU A 311 -1.04 -14.19 18.30
N SER A 312 -1.64 -13.05 17.95
CA SER A 312 -2.46 -12.24 18.86
C SER A 312 -3.69 -13.01 19.38
N ILE A 313 -4.39 -13.74 18.49
CA ILE A 313 -5.50 -14.61 18.87
C ILE A 313 -5.03 -15.67 19.87
N GLY A 314 -3.87 -16.30 19.64
CA GLY A 314 -3.29 -17.32 20.50
C GLY A 314 -2.93 -16.78 21.88
N ILE A 315 -2.35 -15.58 21.93
CA ILE A 315 -1.98 -14.88 23.16
C ILE A 315 -3.23 -14.57 24.00
N LEU A 316 -4.26 -13.99 23.40
CA LEU A 316 -5.50 -13.65 24.09
C LEU A 316 -6.25 -14.90 24.56
N ALA A 317 -6.32 -15.94 23.74
CA ALA A 317 -6.93 -17.21 24.13
C ALA A 317 -6.15 -17.90 25.26
N TRP A 318 -4.82 -17.82 25.27
CA TRP A 318 -3.98 -18.30 26.37
C TRP A 318 -4.29 -17.55 27.66
N HIS A 319 -4.36 -16.24 27.62
CA HIS A 319 -4.70 -15.41 28.78
C HIS A 319 -6.07 -15.76 29.38
N GLU A 320 -7.05 -16.06 28.53
CA GLU A 320 -8.38 -16.51 28.94
C GLU A 320 -8.43 -18.00 29.33
N LYS A 321 -7.29 -18.71 29.36
CA LYS A 321 -7.17 -20.15 29.67
C LYS A 321 -7.95 -21.06 28.68
N LYS A 322 -8.25 -20.55 27.49
CA LYS A 322 -8.88 -21.29 26.37
C LYS A 322 -7.81 -22.02 25.56
N TYR A 323 -7.22 -23.05 26.17
CA TYR A 323 -6.01 -23.70 25.62
C TYR A 323 -6.20 -24.36 24.27
N ASP A 324 -7.38 -24.89 23.96
CA ASP A 324 -7.67 -25.48 22.64
C ASP A 324 -7.70 -24.39 21.53
N GLU A 325 -8.30 -23.21 21.81
CA GLU A 325 -8.32 -22.09 20.87
C GLU A 325 -6.90 -21.52 20.68
N ALA A 326 -6.15 -21.34 21.78
CA ALA A 326 -4.76 -20.91 21.74
C ALA A 326 -3.90 -21.86 20.89
N ARG A 327 -4.06 -23.17 21.08
CA ARG A 327 -3.34 -24.20 20.31
C ARG A 327 -3.63 -24.09 18.82
N LYS A 328 -4.90 -23.99 18.43
CA LYS A 328 -5.30 -23.85 17.02
C LYS A 328 -4.70 -22.58 16.40
N ALA A 329 -4.70 -21.48 17.13
CA ALA A 329 -4.13 -20.23 16.66
C ALA A 329 -2.60 -20.34 16.49
N PHE A 330 -1.87 -20.83 17.49
CA PHE A 330 -0.42 -21.00 17.39
C PHE A 330 0.01 -22.03 16.35
N LEU A 331 -0.79 -23.09 16.10
CA LEU A 331 -0.55 -24.02 14.98
C LEU A 331 -0.66 -23.31 13.62
N ASN A 332 -1.64 -22.44 13.45
CA ASN A 332 -1.77 -21.65 12.22
C ASN A 332 -0.63 -20.62 12.09
N ALA A 333 -0.24 -19.93 13.15
CA ALA A 333 0.93 -19.06 13.12
C ALA A 333 2.20 -19.84 12.74
N TYR A 334 2.40 -21.04 13.31
CA TYR A 334 3.53 -21.92 13.00
C TYR A 334 3.54 -22.41 11.56
N LYS A 335 2.37 -22.62 10.95
CA LYS A 335 2.25 -23.01 9.53
C LYS A 335 2.90 -21.97 8.62
N TYR A 336 2.74 -20.67 8.92
CA TYR A 336 3.24 -19.59 8.09
C TYR A 336 4.62 -19.06 8.51
N SER A 337 5.05 -19.32 9.76
CA SER A 337 6.35 -18.88 10.30
C SER A 337 7.01 -20.02 11.07
N LYS A 338 7.55 -21.01 10.33
CA LYS A 338 8.11 -22.24 10.88
C LYS A 338 9.42 -22.08 11.65
N ASP A 339 10.14 -21.00 11.39
CA ASP A 339 11.42 -20.74 12.07
C ASP A 339 11.23 -20.12 13.46
N ASN A 340 10.04 -19.58 13.74
CA ASN A 340 9.74 -19.02 15.04
C ASN A 340 9.45 -20.12 16.07
N ILE A 341 10.39 -20.33 16.98
CA ILE A 341 10.29 -21.37 18.04
C ILE A 341 9.14 -21.10 19.02
N SER A 342 8.72 -19.86 19.18
CA SER A 342 7.67 -19.48 20.13
C SER A 342 6.36 -20.22 19.87
N TYR A 343 5.96 -20.37 18.62
CA TYR A 343 4.69 -20.99 18.30
C TYR A 343 4.62 -22.48 18.66
N PRO A 344 5.58 -23.34 18.25
CA PRO A 344 5.52 -24.73 18.66
C PRO A 344 5.69 -24.91 20.16
N MET A 345 6.41 -24.03 20.87
CA MET A 345 6.52 -24.09 22.31
C MET A 345 5.19 -23.74 23.00
N MET A 346 4.46 -22.73 22.53
CA MET A 346 3.12 -22.42 23.03
C MET A 346 2.12 -23.56 22.74
N VAL A 347 2.17 -24.18 21.57
CA VAL A 347 1.38 -25.39 21.28
C VAL A 347 1.67 -26.50 22.28
N SER A 348 2.95 -26.75 22.56
CA SER A 348 3.37 -27.74 23.55
C SER A 348 2.86 -27.39 24.96
N ALA A 349 2.97 -26.14 25.35
CA ALA A 349 2.47 -25.68 26.65
C ALA A 349 0.95 -25.88 26.81
N THR A 350 0.15 -25.67 25.74
CA THR A 350 -1.29 -25.93 25.79
C THR A 350 -1.60 -27.40 26.03
N TYR A 351 -0.89 -28.31 25.38
CA TYR A 351 -1.05 -29.74 25.62
C TYR A 351 -0.73 -30.12 27.08
N LEU A 352 0.35 -29.56 27.65
CA LEU A 352 0.75 -29.85 29.03
C LEU A 352 -0.25 -29.26 30.03
N LYS A 353 -0.78 -28.06 29.83
CA LYS A 353 -1.83 -27.47 30.69
C LYS A 353 -3.12 -28.31 30.68
N GLU A 354 -3.40 -29.04 29.61
CA GLU A 354 -4.53 -29.97 29.51
C GLU A 354 -4.19 -31.41 29.95
N GLY A 355 -2.97 -31.67 30.40
CA GLY A 355 -2.51 -32.99 30.81
C GLY A 355 -2.29 -33.98 29.64
N ASN A 356 -2.29 -33.50 28.41
CA ASN A 356 -2.20 -34.35 27.20
C ASN A 356 -0.74 -34.59 26.78
N ASN A 357 0.00 -35.32 27.61
CA ASN A 357 1.42 -35.62 27.38
C ASN A 357 1.68 -36.46 26.11
N THR A 358 0.73 -37.30 25.70
CA THR A 358 0.88 -38.14 24.51
C THR A 358 0.91 -37.31 23.23
N GLU A 359 -0.06 -36.46 23.03
CA GLU A 359 -0.09 -35.55 21.87
C GLU A 359 1.05 -34.53 21.88
N ASN A 360 1.43 -34.04 23.07
CA ASN A 360 2.61 -33.19 23.21
C ASN A 360 3.87 -33.88 22.66
N LYS A 361 4.16 -35.10 23.10
CA LYS A 361 5.34 -35.85 22.62
C LYS A 361 5.29 -36.12 21.14
N LYS A 362 4.14 -36.55 20.61
CA LYS A 362 3.93 -36.77 19.18
C LYS A 362 4.19 -35.48 18.36
N PHE A 363 3.69 -34.35 18.81
CA PHE A 363 3.92 -33.04 18.18
C PHE A 363 5.40 -32.65 18.22
N LEU A 364 6.03 -32.67 19.39
CA LEU A 364 7.42 -32.26 19.58
C LEU A 364 8.43 -33.19 18.88
N THR A 365 8.10 -34.48 18.62
CA THR A 365 8.92 -35.37 17.82
C THR A 365 9.23 -34.76 16.46
N ASN A 366 8.24 -34.11 15.83
CA ASN A 366 8.43 -33.44 14.53
C ASN A 366 9.19 -32.13 14.66
N VAL A 367 8.99 -31.39 15.76
CA VAL A 367 9.69 -30.12 16.03
C VAL A 367 11.19 -30.35 16.26
N LEU A 368 11.55 -31.48 16.89
CA LEU A 368 12.94 -31.84 17.19
C LEU A 368 13.73 -32.31 15.94
N LYS A 369 13.05 -32.76 14.88
CA LYS A 369 13.73 -33.23 13.67
C LYS A 369 14.62 -32.13 13.08
N ASN A 370 15.84 -32.50 12.73
CA ASN A 370 16.84 -31.63 12.08
C ASN A 370 17.28 -30.41 12.89
N ARG A 371 17.06 -30.39 14.22
CA ARG A 371 17.57 -29.31 15.08
C ARG A 371 18.93 -29.68 15.68
N ASP A 372 19.81 -28.67 15.77
CA ASP A 372 21.13 -28.87 16.41
C ASP A 372 20.96 -29.10 17.92
N ILE A 373 21.40 -30.26 18.36
CA ILE A 373 21.33 -30.73 19.77
C ILE A 373 22.16 -29.88 20.73
N LYS A 374 23.10 -29.09 20.23
CA LYS A 374 23.98 -28.24 21.04
C LYS A 374 23.31 -26.93 21.45
N THR A 375 22.19 -26.55 20.82
CA THR A 375 21.54 -25.25 21.05
C THR A 375 20.73 -25.25 22.35
N ALA A 376 20.60 -24.04 22.95
CA ALA A 376 19.68 -23.81 24.06
C ALA A 376 18.23 -24.10 23.65
N THR A 377 17.86 -23.75 22.44
CA THR A 377 16.53 -24.06 21.85
C THR A 377 16.22 -25.55 21.88
N TYR A 378 17.12 -26.40 21.41
CA TYR A 378 16.94 -27.85 21.47
C TYR A 378 16.71 -28.34 22.90
N SER A 379 17.46 -27.81 23.85
CA SER A 379 17.35 -28.18 25.26
C SER A 379 15.99 -27.80 25.88
N VAL A 380 15.46 -26.64 25.51
CA VAL A 380 14.12 -26.20 25.94
C VAL A 380 13.03 -27.10 25.33
N ILE A 381 13.13 -27.48 24.06
CA ILE A 381 12.17 -28.44 23.46
C ILE A 381 12.24 -29.81 24.18
N ARG A 382 13.45 -30.30 24.52
CA ARG A 382 13.63 -31.56 25.25
C ARG A 382 13.07 -31.49 26.67
N LEU A 383 13.11 -30.31 27.32
CA LEU A 383 12.46 -30.11 28.62
C LEU A 383 10.95 -30.43 28.54
N TYR A 384 10.27 -29.94 27.51
CA TYR A 384 8.84 -30.20 27.28
C TYR A 384 8.53 -31.59 26.69
N TYR A 385 9.51 -32.21 26.02
CA TYR A 385 9.37 -33.53 25.40
C TYR A 385 9.50 -34.68 26.38
N ASP A 386 10.57 -34.67 27.19
CA ASP A 386 10.95 -35.79 28.06
C ASP A 386 11.46 -35.40 29.45
N GLY A 387 11.28 -34.12 29.83
CA GLY A 387 11.64 -33.67 31.17
C GLY A 387 13.16 -33.50 31.38
N LEU A 388 13.90 -33.09 30.38
CA LEU A 388 15.33 -32.78 30.54
C LEU A 388 15.54 -31.90 31.75
N ASN A 389 16.61 -32.16 32.56
CA ASN A 389 16.86 -31.47 33.82
C ASN A 389 16.78 -29.94 33.70
N PRO A 390 15.82 -29.25 34.36
CA PRO A 390 15.60 -27.81 34.21
C PRO A 390 16.83 -26.97 34.55
N ALA A 391 17.65 -27.37 35.56
CA ALA A 391 18.86 -26.64 35.92
C ALA A 391 19.92 -26.66 34.79
N ALA A 392 20.08 -27.79 34.13
CA ALA A 392 20.96 -27.92 32.98
C ALA A 392 20.46 -27.07 31.79
N VAL A 393 19.15 -27.03 31.56
CA VAL A 393 18.50 -26.18 30.55
C VAL A 393 18.74 -24.70 30.90
N GLY A 394 18.52 -24.30 32.13
CA GLY A 394 18.75 -22.93 32.60
C GLY A 394 20.21 -22.45 32.39
N THR A 395 21.19 -23.34 32.63
CA THR A 395 22.60 -23.04 32.34
C THR A 395 22.84 -22.79 30.84
N ARG A 396 22.25 -23.59 29.97
CA ARG A 396 22.39 -23.40 28.50
C ARG A 396 21.72 -22.10 28.02
N ILE A 397 20.56 -21.77 28.58
CA ILE A 397 19.85 -20.50 28.26
C ILE A 397 20.71 -19.30 28.67
N LYS A 398 21.35 -19.33 29.85
CA LYS A 398 22.22 -18.23 30.29
C LYS A 398 23.40 -17.98 29.37
N ASN A 399 23.90 -19.00 28.69
CA ASN A 399 25.00 -18.93 27.72
C ASN A 399 24.55 -18.51 26.31
N GLU A 400 23.24 -18.30 26.07
CA GLU A 400 22.73 -17.81 24.78
C GLU A 400 23.13 -16.33 24.58
N SER A 401 23.81 -16.04 23.48
CA SER A 401 24.35 -14.72 23.18
C SER A 401 23.26 -13.71 22.81
N SER A 402 22.23 -14.16 22.09
CA SER A 402 21.09 -13.31 21.73
C SER A 402 20.20 -13.02 22.92
N VAL A 403 20.17 -11.78 23.37
CA VAL A 403 19.35 -11.33 24.51
C VAL A 403 17.84 -11.64 24.25
N ASN A 404 17.39 -11.42 23.04
CA ASN A 404 16.00 -11.68 22.64
C ASN A 404 15.69 -13.19 22.69
N LEU A 405 16.53 -14.05 22.10
CA LEU A 405 16.33 -15.49 22.16
C LEU A 405 16.45 -16.02 23.59
N ARG A 406 17.41 -15.52 24.35
CA ARG A 406 17.57 -15.88 25.78
C ARG A 406 16.33 -15.57 26.59
N GLY A 407 15.72 -14.38 26.40
CA GLY A 407 14.48 -14.01 27.08
C GLY A 407 13.31 -14.92 26.73
N LYS A 408 13.13 -15.24 25.44
CA LYS A 408 12.12 -16.18 24.96
C LYS A 408 12.29 -17.57 25.58
N LEU A 409 13.49 -18.14 25.54
CA LEU A 409 13.75 -19.46 26.07
C LEU A 409 13.62 -19.51 27.58
N MET A 410 13.96 -18.43 28.28
CA MET A 410 13.77 -18.29 29.73
C MET A 410 12.29 -18.29 30.11
N PHE A 411 11.42 -17.68 29.27
CA PHE A 411 9.96 -17.75 29.44
C PHE A 411 9.46 -19.21 29.44
N TYR A 412 9.92 -20.02 28.48
CA TYR A 412 9.49 -21.43 28.41
C TYR A 412 10.05 -22.25 29.58
N LEU A 413 11.20 -21.93 30.14
CA LEU A 413 11.70 -22.53 31.38
C LEU A 413 10.81 -22.13 32.55
N ALA A 414 10.45 -20.85 32.68
CA ALA A 414 9.54 -20.35 33.69
C ALA A 414 8.15 -21.02 33.60
N LEU A 415 7.59 -21.04 32.42
CA LEU A 415 6.28 -21.64 32.13
C LEU A 415 6.26 -23.15 32.39
N TYR A 416 7.37 -23.87 32.15
CA TYR A 416 7.46 -25.29 32.51
C TYR A 416 7.36 -25.51 34.01
N HIS A 417 8.04 -24.68 34.84
CA HIS A 417 7.92 -24.73 36.32
C HIS A 417 6.49 -24.39 36.77
N ASP A 418 5.87 -23.36 36.18
CA ASP A 418 4.48 -23.00 36.45
C ASP A 418 3.48 -24.12 36.09
N ILE A 419 3.66 -24.85 34.98
CA ILE A 419 2.83 -25.99 34.62
C ILE A 419 2.95 -27.12 35.65
N LEU A 420 4.12 -27.29 36.27
CA LEU A 420 4.37 -28.30 37.27
C LEU A 420 3.97 -27.86 38.69
N GLY A 421 3.49 -26.64 38.88
CA GLY A 421 3.17 -26.08 40.21
C GLY A 421 4.38 -25.67 41.06
N ASP A 422 5.55 -25.51 40.45
CA ASP A 422 6.75 -24.99 41.07
C ASP A 422 6.77 -23.45 40.98
N ASP A 423 5.87 -22.83 41.72
CA ASP A 423 5.64 -21.37 41.69
C ASP A 423 6.88 -20.56 42.07
N LEU A 424 7.75 -21.12 42.93
CA LEU A 424 8.98 -20.43 43.36
C LEU A 424 9.95 -20.23 42.19
N ASN A 425 10.22 -21.28 41.43
CA ASN A 425 11.11 -21.20 40.30
C ASN A 425 10.43 -20.48 39.08
N ALA A 426 9.13 -20.69 38.86
CA ALA A 426 8.36 -19.95 37.88
C ALA A 426 8.48 -18.44 38.11
N LYS A 427 8.15 -17.96 39.31
CA LYS A 427 8.23 -16.55 39.70
C LYS A 427 9.64 -15.98 39.56
N LYS A 428 10.65 -16.76 39.92
CA LYS A 428 12.07 -16.36 39.78
C LYS A 428 12.41 -16.06 38.32
N TYR A 429 12.12 -16.98 37.43
CA TYR A 429 12.47 -16.80 36.01
C TYR A 429 11.59 -15.77 35.30
N TYR A 430 10.30 -15.67 35.60
CA TYR A 430 9.44 -14.59 35.06
C TYR A 430 9.98 -13.21 35.51
N ASN A 431 10.43 -13.03 36.74
CA ASN A 431 11.05 -11.79 37.19
C ASN A 431 12.37 -11.47 36.46
N GLU A 432 13.16 -12.48 36.09
CA GLU A 432 14.37 -12.28 35.29
C GLU A 432 14.01 -11.76 33.88
N ILE A 433 12.90 -12.21 33.27
CA ILE A 433 12.42 -11.76 31.96
C ILE A 433 11.98 -10.30 31.98
N VAL A 434 11.13 -9.94 32.96
CA VAL A 434 10.61 -8.58 33.11
C VAL A 434 11.72 -7.56 33.35
N LYS A 435 12.82 -7.96 34.02
CA LYS A 435 13.99 -7.10 34.18
C LYS A 435 14.78 -6.82 32.91
N LEU A 436 14.59 -7.60 31.86
CA LEU A 436 15.29 -7.39 30.56
C LEU A 436 14.85 -6.10 29.84
N GLN A 437 13.73 -5.49 30.24
CA GLN A 437 13.16 -4.29 29.61
C GLN A 437 13.14 -4.35 28.04
N ALA A 438 12.92 -5.54 27.53
CA ALA A 438 12.97 -5.83 26.09
C ALA A 438 11.62 -6.37 25.59
N PRO A 439 10.58 -5.54 25.47
CA PRO A 439 9.23 -5.98 25.07
C PRO A 439 9.13 -6.41 23.60
N MET A 440 10.25 -6.72 22.94
CA MET A 440 10.33 -7.08 21.54
C MET A 440 9.79 -8.48 21.20
N PHE A 441 9.27 -9.24 22.19
CA PHE A 441 8.70 -10.57 22.01
C PHE A 441 7.46 -10.77 22.89
N PHE A 442 6.47 -11.48 22.41
CA PHE A 442 5.17 -11.59 23.09
C PHE A 442 5.25 -12.36 24.42
N GLU A 443 6.25 -13.22 24.61
CA GLU A 443 6.49 -13.95 25.85
C GLU A 443 6.77 -13.00 27.02
N TYR A 444 7.28 -11.80 26.76
CA TYR A 444 7.45 -10.78 27.80
C TYR A 444 6.10 -10.42 28.44
N ARG A 445 5.10 -10.13 27.65
CA ARG A 445 3.74 -9.83 28.09
C ARG A 445 3.10 -11.00 28.83
N LEU A 446 3.31 -12.23 28.33
CA LEU A 446 2.84 -13.42 29.02
C LEU A 446 3.51 -13.62 30.38
N ALA A 447 4.79 -13.26 30.51
CA ALA A 447 5.50 -13.30 31.81
C ALA A 447 4.94 -12.27 32.81
N GLU A 448 4.61 -11.05 32.36
CA GLU A 448 3.95 -10.05 33.19
C GLU A 448 2.59 -10.57 33.69
N TRP A 449 1.74 -11.10 32.81
CA TRP A 449 0.45 -11.66 33.19
C TRP A 449 0.58 -12.86 34.15
N ALA A 450 1.56 -13.74 33.91
CA ALA A 450 1.81 -14.87 34.81
C ALA A 450 2.25 -14.40 36.22
N LEU A 451 3.08 -13.36 36.30
CA LEU A 451 3.46 -12.76 37.61
C LEU A 451 2.28 -12.16 38.34
N ASP A 452 1.41 -11.43 37.62
CA ASP A 452 0.19 -10.86 38.20
C ASP A 452 -0.75 -11.97 38.73
N ASP A 453 -0.88 -13.07 37.99
CA ASP A 453 -1.69 -14.22 38.44
C ASP A 453 -1.09 -14.90 39.69
N LEU A 454 0.24 -15.10 39.73
CA LEU A 454 0.95 -15.67 40.88
C LEU A 454 0.92 -14.76 42.08
N GLN A 455 0.76 -13.44 41.95
CA GLN A 455 0.61 -12.51 43.07
C GLN A 455 -0.81 -12.52 43.65
N LYS A 456 -1.83 -12.79 42.87
CA LYS A 456 -3.24 -12.83 43.32
C LYS A 456 -3.60 -14.12 44.08
N GLN A 457 -2.73 -15.14 44.02
CA GLN A 457 -2.94 -16.41 44.69
C GLN A 457 -2.48 -16.38 46.19
N PHE A 458 -1.82 -15.30 46.61
CA PHE A 458 -1.38 -15.04 47.94
C PHE A 458 -2.06 -13.78 48.51
#